data_296cefc1bcf3f9668ac28cd0cc8a962d
#
_entry.id   296cefc1bcf3f9668ac28cd0cc8a962d
#
_cell.length_a   1.000
_cell.length_b   1.000
_cell.length_c   1.000
_cell.angle_alpha   90.00
_cell.angle_beta   90.00
_cell.angle_gamma   90.00
#
_symmetry.space_group_name_H-M   'P 1'
#
loop_
_entity.id
_entity.type
_entity.pdbx_description
1 polymer ?
#
loop_
_entity_poly.entity_id
_entity_poly.type
_entity_poly.pdbx_seq_one_letter_code
_entity_poly.pdbx_strand_id
1 'polypeptide(L)'
;MSGSAAFFDLDRTLLSGASGEVVSHALRSAGVVTRDIPGESLVYKLVSVFGENLPSMALGRQAVHAFKGRSQSAVRTAAAAAVTDLTKRLQPFALDVVREHQRHGRRVVLATTTPRDLIEPFAVAMGFDDVIATTYEVDDDGRYTGNIVGPYVWSRGKLQAVREWCDARGIRLADCHAYSDSVYDEPLLSSVGHPTAVNPDIRLALMATARRWPVTDFATPQGVLKIPVVGLELQRLALQFSRPEFFPYARFEISGIENIPSKGGALLCANHRSYFDVAAVAMVVARSGRTVRFLGKKEVFDAPVIGPIAAAMGGIRVDRGTGSDEPLQAAERALKAGDMVAIMPQGTIPRGRAFFDPELKGRWGAARLAAVTGVPVVPIGLWGTEHVWPRNSRLPNVTNVTSPPTITIKVGAPVALSRMSSEVDTSRIMSAIMSLLPSEAREHREPTDEELRRAYPANYVGDPDSEVQRRPGTD
;
A
#
# COMPACT_ATOMS: atom_id res chain seq x y z
N MET A 1 20.62 -27.22 0.91
CA MET A 1 19.27 -26.68 1.21
C MET A 1 18.57 -26.50 -0.12
N SER A 2 17.44 -27.19 -0.37
CA SER A 2 16.66 -26.99 -1.59
C SER A 2 16.17 -25.53 -1.57
N GLY A 3 16.52 -24.75 -2.59
CA GLY A 3 16.05 -23.37 -2.72
C GLY A 3 14.52 -23.33 -2.85
N SER A 4 13.92 -22.18 -2.57
CA SER A 4 12.49 -21.94 -2.83
C SER A 4 12.33 -20.74 -3.76
N ALA A 5 11.18 -20.62 -4.42
CA ALA A 5 10.87 -19.55 -5.35
C ALA A 5 9.47 -18.97 -5.10
N ALA A 6 9.28 -17.74 -5.58
CA ALA A 6 7.99 -17.07 -5.61
C ALA A 6 7.68 -16.66 -7.06
N PHE A 7 6.58 -17.20 -7.58
CA PHE A 7 6.09 -16.95 -8.92
C PHE A 7 4.99 -15.90 -8.89
N PHE A 8 5.14 -14.86 -9.70
CA PHE A 8 4.19 -13.76 -9.79
C PHE A 8 3.60 -13.70 -11.19
N ASP A 9 2.28 -13.70 -11.27
CA ASP A 9 1.60 -13.29 -12.48
C ASP A 9 1.72 -11.77 -12.69
N LEU A 10 1.51 -11.29 -13.92
CA LEU A 10 1.72 -9.90 -14.29
C LEU A 10 0.43 -9.09 -14.30
N ASP A 11 -0.46 -9.43 -15.25
CA ASP A 11 -1.62 -8.63 -15.58
C ASP A 11 -2.67 -8.72 -14.46
N ARG A 12 -3.14 -7.57 -13.95
CA ARG A 12 -4.06 -7.46 -12.81
C ARG A 12 -3.51 -8.01 -11.48
N THR A 13 -2.38 -8.70 -11.50
CA THR A 13 -1.65 -9.14 -10.31
C THR A 13 -0.62 -8.10 -9.88
N LEU A 14 0.50 -7.99 -10.59
CA LEU A 14 1.50 -6.94 -10.35
C LEU A 14 1.08 -5.58 -10.92
N LEU A 15 0.42 -5.58 -12.07
CA LEU A 15 -0.10 -4.37 -12.71
C LEU A 15 -1.58 -4.15 -12.38
N SER A 16 -2.03 -2.90 -12.38
CA SER A 16 -3.44 -2.52 -12.18
C SER A 16 -4.36 -2.84 -13.38
N GLY A 17 -3.79 -3.36 -14.47
CA GLY A 17 -4.53 -3.71 -15.69
C GLY A 17 -3.67 -4.58 -16.60
N ALA A 18 -4.05 -4.69 -17.87
CA ALA A 18 -3.33 -5.48 -18.87
C ALA A 18 -2.08 -4.76 -19.37
N SER A 19 -0.95 -5.50 -19.47
CA SER A 19 0.31 -5.03 -20.05
C SER A 19 0.21 -4.79 -21.57
N GLY A 20 -0.63 -5.57 -22.24
CA GLY A 20 -0.75 -5.60 -23.69
C GLY A 20 -1.04 -4.23 -24.33
N GLU A 21 -1.86 -3.38 -23.70
CA GLU A 21 -2.15 -2.03 -24.20
C GLU A 21 -0.88 -1.15 -24.24
N VAL A 22 -0.09 -1.15 -23.17
CA VAL A 22 1.15 -0.35 -23.08
C VAL A 22 2.19 -0.84 -24.10
N VAL A 23 2.39 -2.14 -24.14
CA VAL A 23 3.35 -2.78 -25.05
C VAL A 23 2.95 -2.55 -26.51
N SER A 24 1.68 -2.72 -26.86
CA SER A 24 1.15 -2.48 -28.20
C SER A 24 1.34 -1.02 -28.64
N HIS A 25 1.11 -0.07 -27.73
CA HIS A 25 1.39 1.35 -27.97
C HIS A 25 2.89 1.58 -28.26
N ALA A 26 3.79 1.01 -27.47
CA ALA A 26 5.23 1.15 -27.67
C ALA A 26 5.71 0.55 -29.00
N LEU A 27 5.20 -0.64 -29.39
CA LEU A 27 5.49 -1.28 -30.66
C LEU A 27 5.04 -0.42 -31.85
N ARG A 28 3.85 0.22 -31.75
CA ARG A 28 3.36 1.15 -32.78
C ARG A 28 4.22 2.41 -32.87
N SER A 29 4.53 3.01 -31.76
CA SER A 29 5.38 4.22 -31.69
C SER A 29 6.78 3.97 -32.24
N ALA A 30 7.30 2.77 -32.09
CA ALA A 30 8.59 2.34 -32.66
C ALA A 30 8.49 1.89 -34.15
N GLY A 31 7.31 1.93 -34.77
CA GLY A 31 7.09 1.48 -36.15
C GLY A 31 7.23 -0.03 -36.36
N VAL A 32 7.31 -0.81 -35.28
CA VAL A 32 7.41 -2.28 -35.34
C VAL A 32 6.11 -2.91 -35.80
N VAL A 33 4.97 -2.33 -35.39
CA VAL A 33 3.63 -2.73 -35.81
C VAL A 33 2.97 -1.55 -36.53
N THR A 34 2.63 -1.71 -37.80
CA THR A 34 2.14 -0.63 -38.67
C THR A 34 0.63 -0.68 -38.95
N ARG A 35 -0.04 -1.78 -38.59
CA ARG A 35 -1.48 -1.94 -38.80
C ARG A 35 -2.20 -2.03 -37.48
N ASP A 36 -3.25 -1.25 -37.31
CA ASP A 36 -4.20 -1.43 -36.23
C ASP A 36 -4.96 -2.74 -36.42
N ILE A 37 -4.98 -3.58 -35.39
CA ILE A 37 -5.84 -4.75 -35.37
C ILE A 37 -7.23 -4.27 -34.98
N PRO A 38 -8.25 -4.35 -35.86
CA PRO A 38 -9.60 -3.92 -35.54
C PRO A 38 -10.12 -4.59 -34.26
N GLY A 39 -10.54 -3.81 -33.27
CA GLY A 39 -11.05 -4.33 -32.00
C GLY A 39 -9.97 -4.62 -30.92
N GLU A 40 -8.68 -4.47 -31.21
CA GLU A 40 -7.60 -4.70 -30.26
C GLU A 40 -7.78 -3.92 -28.94
N SER A 41 -8.09 -2.64 -29.00
CA SER A 41 -8.32 -1.78 -27.84
C SER A 41 -9.52 -2.23 -27.01
N LEU A 42 -10.55 -2.78 -27.66
CA LEU A 42 -11.71 -3.33 -26.97
C LEU A 42 -11.36 -4.63 -26.26
N VAL A 43 -10.55 -5.49 -26.88
CA VAL A 43 -10.07 -6.75 -26.28
C VAL A 43 -9.24 -6.43 -25.03
N TYR A 44 -8.29 -5.48 -25.10
CA TYR A 44 -7.50 -5.09 -23.91
C TYR A 44 -8.36 -4.48 -22.81
N LYS A 45 -9.36 -3.67 -23.12
CA LYS A 45 -10.32 -3.14 -22.15
C LYS A 45 -11.14 -4.26 -21.51
N LEU A 46 -11.60 -5.23 -22.29
CA LEU A 46 -12.35 -6.38 -21.76
C LEU A 46 -11.48 -7.25 -20.86
N VAL A 47 -10.24 -7.53 -21.26
CA VAL A 47 -9.27 -8.26 -20.40
C VAL A 47 -8.93 -7.49 -19.13
N SER A 48 -8.79 -6.17 -19.21
CA SER A 48 -8.53 -5.32 -18.05
C SER A 48 -9.69 -5.34 -17.03
N VAL A 49 -10.94 -5.44 -17.49
CA VAL A 49 -12.14 -5.41 -16.65
C VAL A 49 -12.55 -6.80 -16.17
N PHE A 50 -12.60 -7.76 -17.09
CA PHE A 50 -13.14 -9.11 -16.83
C PHE A 50 -12.07 -10.19 -16.62
N GLY A 51 -10.78 -9.84 -16.79
CA GLY A 51 -9.68 -10.77 -16.73
C GLY A 51 -9.52 -11.64 -17.98
N GLU A 52 -8.61 -12.60 -17.88
CA GLU A 52 -8.39 -13.60 -18.94
C GLU A 52 -9.64 -14.45 -19.16
N ASN A 53 -9.91 -14.78 -20.42
CA ASN A 53 -10.97 -15.68 -20.81
C ASN A 53 -10.55 -16.47 -22.06
N LEU A 54 -11.22 -17.60 -22.31
CA LEU A 54 -10.89 -18.50 -23.43
C LEU A 54 -10.82 -17.80 -24.80
N PRO A 55 -11.77 -16.93 -25.17
CA PRO A 55 -11.68 -16.22 -26.45
C PRO A 55 -10.48 -15.26 -26.55
N SER A 56 -10.19 -14.50 -25.47
CA SER A 56 -9.06 -13.56 -25.48
C SER A 56 -7.71 -14.31 -25.56
N MET A 57 -7.59 -15.47 -24.90
CA MET A 57 -6.38 -16.29 -24.92
C MET A 57 -6.17 -17.00 -26.24
N ALA A 58 -7.26 -17.45 -26.92
CA ALA A 58 -7.16 -17.98 -28.28
C ALA A 58 -6.66 -16.93 -29.26
N LEU A 59 -7.15 -15.68 -29.15
CA LEU A 59 -6.66 -14.56 -29.93
C LEU A 59 -5.19 -14.22 -29.60
N GLY A 60 -4.82 -14.19 -28.33
CA GLY A 60 -3.45 -13.97 -27.87
C GLY A 60 -2.47 -15.01 -28.42
N ARG A 61 -2.90 -16.29 -28.51
CA ARG A 61 -2.09 -17.35 -29.11
C ARG A 61 -1.88 -17.16 -30.62
N GLN A 62 -2.86 -16.59 -31.31
CA GLN A 62 -2.77 -16.27 -32.73
C GLN A 62 -1.94 -15.00 -33.01
N ALA A 63 -1.80 -14.11 -32.00
CA ALA A 63 -1.06 -12.87 -32.13
C ALA A 63 0.43 -13.10 -32.51
N VAL A 64 1.00 -14.29 -32.25
CA VAL A 64 2.36 -14.64 -32.68
C VAL A 64 2.56 -14.47 -34.19
N HIS A 65 1.53 -14.77 -34.99
CA HIS A 65 1.59 -14.61 -36.44
C HIS A 65 1.77 -13.14 -36.88
N ALA A 66 1.30 -12.19 -36.08
CA ALA A 66 1.48 -10.76 -36.36
C ALA A 66 2.93 -10.30 -36.22
N PHE A 67 3.77 -11.09 -35.55
CA PHE A 67 5.18 -10.82 -35.38
C PHE A 67 6.03 -11.44 -36.50
N LYS A 68 5.50 -12.32 -37.34
CA LYS A 68 6.24 -13.01 -38.40
C LYS A 68 7.05 -12.03 -39.28
N GLY A 69 8.35 -12.31 -39.44
CA GLY A 69 9.28 -11.52 -40.22
C GLY A 69 9.77 -10.24 -39.56
N ARG A 70 9.31 -9.90 -38.33
CA ARG A 70 9.79 -8.73 -37.59
C ARG A 70 11.07 -9.04 -36.85
N SER A 71 11.94 -8.01 -36.68
CA SER A 71 13.20 -8.14 -35.96
C SER A 71 12.96 -8.25 -34.47
N GLN A 72 13.53 -9.28 -33.84
CA GLN A 72 13.55 -9.46 -32.40
C GLN A 72 14.18 -8.25 -31.67
N SER A 73 15.29 -7.73 -32.17
CA SER A 73 16.01 -6.61 -31.60
C SER A 73 15.13 -5.33 -31.59
N ALA A 74 14.37 -5.07 -32.66
CA ALA A 74 13.46 -3.94 -32.75
C ALA A 74 12.30 -4.07 -31.71
N VAL A 75 11.77 -5.28 -31.57
CA VAL A 75 10.73 -5.57 -30.55
C VAL A 75 11.25 -5.35 -29.13
N ARG A 76 12.45 -5.87 -28.80
CA ARG A 76 13.10 -5.68 -27.49
C ARG A 76 13.39 -4.21 -27.18
N THR A 77 13.81 -3.43 -28.19
CA THR A 77 14.02 -1.99 -28.06
C THR A 77 12.71 -1.26 -27.73
N ALA A 78 11.65 -1.59 -28.46
CA ALA A 78 10.31 -1.03 -28.18
C ALA A 78 9.79 -1.43 -26.78
N ALA A 79 10.02 -2.68 -26.39
CA ALA A 79 9.67 -3.18 -25.04
C ALA A 79 10.43 -2.46 -23.93
N ALA A 80 11.74 -2.17 -24.14
CA ALA A 80 12.52 -1.38 -23.19
C ALA A 80 11.98 0.03 -23.02
N ALA A 81 11.51 0.66 -24.09
CA ALA A 81 10.85 1.98 -24.01
C ALA A 81 9.51 1.94 -23.23
N ALA A 82 8.82 0.80 -23.21
CA ALA A 82 7.56 0.62 -22.49
C ALA A 82 7.73 0.49 -20.95
N VAL A 83 8.94 0.25 -20.45
CA VAL A 83 9.20 -0.02 -19.03
C VAL A 83 8.67 1.09 -18.11
N THR A 84 8.90 2.35 -18.48
CA THR A 84 8.45 3.50 -17.68
C THR A 84 6.92 3.53 -17.55
N ASP A 85 6.20 3.25 -18.62
CA ASP A 85 4.73 3.29 -18.61
C ASP A 85 4.14 2.04 -17.94
N LEU A 86 4.76 0.89 -18.05
CA LEU A 86 4.41 -0.30 -17.27
C LEU A 86 4.64 -0.06 -15.78
N THR A 87 5.75 0.59 -15.40
CA THR A 87 6.04 0.92 -13.99
C THR A 87 4.98 1.84 -13.38
N LYS A 88 4.41 2.77 -14.14
CA LYS A 88 3.30 3.61 -13.69
C LYS A 88 2.01 2.82 -13.39
N ARG A 89 1.88 1.63 -13.97
CA ARG A 89 0.73 0.73 -13.76
C ARG A 89 0.97 -0.31 -12.67
N LEU A 90 2.16 -0.35 -12.06
CA LEU A 90 2.40 -1.24 -10.92
C LEU A 90 1.38 -1.00 -9.80
N GLN A 91 0.90 -2.08 -9.23
CA GLN A 91 0.14 -2.00 -7.98
C GLN A 91 1.03 -1.42 -6.87
N PRO A 92 0.54 -0.48 -6.06
CA PRO A 92 1.37 0.30 -5.11
C PRO A 92 2.22 -0.55 -4.16
N PHE A 93 1.71 -1.71 -3.74
CA PHE A 93 2.36 -2.58 -2.75
C PHE A 93 2.89 -3.90 -3.34
N ALA A 94 2.83 -4.09 -4.65
CA ALA A 94 3.28 -5.31 -5.31
C ALA A 94 4.79 -5.60 -5.06
N LEU A 95 5.65 -4.58 -5.24
CA LEU A 95 7.09 -4.74 -5.06
C LEU A 95 7.51 -4.97 -3.61
N ASP A 96 6.68 -4.62 -2.63
CA ASP A 96 6.98 -4.91 -1.21
C ASP A 96 6.96 -6.42 -0.96
N VAL A 97 5.99 -7.14 -1.56
CA VAL A 97 5.92 -8.59 -1.48
C VAL A 97 7.08 -9.24 -2.23
N VAL A 98 7.43 -8.73 -3.41
CA VAL A 98 8.61 -9.21 -4.17
C VAL A 98 9.88 -9.08 -3.34
N ARG A 99 10.12 -7.90 -2.75
CA ARG A 99 11.30 -7.63 -1.89
C ARG A 99 11.31 -8.47 -0.62
N GLU A 100 10.15 -8.78 -0.06
CA GLU A 100 10.04 -9.67 1.10
C GLU A 100 10.55 -11.08 0.76
N HIS A 101 10.18 -11.62 -0.39
CA HIS A 101 10.72 -12.91 -0.85
C HIS A 101 12.23 -12.86 -1.06
N GLN A 102 12.75 -11.80 -1.66
CA GLN A 102 14.19 -11.60 -1.86
C GLN A 102 14.95 -11.54 -0.52
N ARG A 103 14.41 -10.82 0.48
CA ARG A 103 14.98 -10.78 1.83
C ARG A 103 15.04 -12.15 2.52
N HIS A 104 14.12 -13.04 2.18
CA HIS A 104 14.13 -14.43 2.66
C HIS A 104 14.97 -15.38 1.78
N GLY A 105 15.74 -14.84 0.83
CA GLY A 105 16.61 -15.63 -0.05
C GLY A 105 15.85 -16.49 -1.07
N ARG A 106 14.57 -16.19 -1.34
CA ARG A 106 13.77 -16.88 -2.36
C ARG A 106 14.00 -16.24 -3.71
N ARG A 107 14.11 -17.06 -4.76
CA ARG A 107 14.12 -16.53 -6.12
C ARG A 107 12.75 -15.96 -6.47
N VAL A 108 12.72 -14.77 -7.07
CA VAL A 108 11.48 -14.13 -7.53
C VAL A 108 11.40 -14.23 -9.04
N VAL A 109 10.32 -14.82 -9.54
CA VAL A 109 10.16 -15.16 -10.96
C VAL A 109 8.86 -14.60 -11.48
N LEU A 110 8.91 -13.87 -12.58
CA LEU A 110 7.71 -13.41 -13.28
C LEU A 110 7.20 -14.57 -14.16
N ALA A 111 5.93 -14.99 -13.97
CA ALA A 111 5.29 -16.07 -14.71
C ALA A 111 4.05 -15.55 -15.44
N THR A 112 4.15 -15.25 -16.74
CA THR A 112 3.13 -14.52 -17.50
C THR A 112 2.88 -15.10 -18.88
N THR A 113 1.65 -14.91 -19.36
CA THR A 113 1.27 -15.22 -20.75
C THR A 113 1.91 -14.25 -21.76
N THR A 114 2.19 -13.02 -21.33
CA THR A 114 2.82 -11.98 -22.16
C THR A 114 4.15 -12.49 -22.74
N PRO A 115 4.43 -12.30 -24.04
CA PRO A 115 5.65 -12.80 -24.67
C PRO A 115 6.94 -12.31 -24.01
N ARG A 116 7.94 -13.20 -23.88
CA ARG A 116 9.20 -12.97 -23.18
C ARG A 116 9.88 -11.66 -23.62
N ASP A 117 10.10 -11.49 -24.92
CA ASP A 117 10.80 -10.32 -25.45
C ASP A 117 10.09 -8.98 -25.19
N LEU A 118 8.80 -9.02 -24.90
CA LEU A 118 7.98 -7.85 -24.58
C LEU A 118 8.03 -7.47 -23.11
N ILE A 119 8.34 -8.43 -22.19
CA ILE A 119 8.22 -8.19 -20.76
C ILE A 119 9.54 -8.35 -19.99
N GLU A 120 10.52 -9.01 -20.57
CA GLU A 120 11.81 -9.22 -19.90
C GLU A 120 12.51 -7.92 -19.49
N PRO A 121 12.52 -6.82 -20.32
CA PRO A 121 13.10 -5.55 -19.88
C PRO A 121 12.41 -4.97 -18.61
N PHE A 122 11.10 -5.13 -18.51
CA PHE A 122 10.35 -4.72 -17.31
C PHE A 122 10.71 -5.59 -16.10
N ALA A 123 10.75 -6.91 -16.26
CA ALA A 123 11.09 -7.82 -15.18
C ALA A 123 12.48 -7.53 -14.60
N VAL A 124 13.47 -7.31 -15.47
CA VAL A 124 14.83 -6.93 -15.07
C VAL A 124 14.83 -5.60 -14.31
N ALA A 125 14.12 -4.59 -14.82
CA ALA A 125 14.03 -3.28 -14.18
C ALA A 125 13.35 -3.34 -12.80
N MET A 126 12.42 -4.29 -12.58
CA MET A 126 11.73 -4.51 -11.30
C MET A 126 12.49 -5.45 -10.36
N GLY A 127 13.63 -6.00 -10.78
CA GLY A 127 14.49 -6.83 -9.94
C GLY A 127 14.05 -8.29 -9.85
N PHE A 128 13.33 -8.82 -10.84
CA PHE A 128 13.04 -10.25 -10.92
C PHE A 128 14.30 -11.04 -11.32
N ASP A 129 14.48 -12.20 -10.71
CA ASP A 129 15.63 -13.09 -10.98
C ASP A 129 15.49 -13.84 -12.31
N ASP A 130 14.25 -14.08 -12.77
CA ASP A 130 13.97 -14.79 -14.02
C ASP A 130 12.56 -14.49 -14.54
N VAL A 131 12.30 -14.87 -15.79
CA VAL A 131 10.99 -14.73 -16.46
C VAL A 131 10.59 -16.06 -17.08
N ILE A 132 9.41 -16.54 -16.72
CA ILE A 132 8.72 -17.65 -17.38
C ILE A 132 7.59 -17.04 -18.20
N ALA A 133 7.77 -17.01 -19.53
CA ALA A 133 6.88 -16.32 -20.44
C ALA A 133 6.78 -17.06 -21.77
N THR A 134 5.70 -16.83 -22.51
CA THR A 134 5.54 -17.38 -23.86
C THR A 134 6.73 -16.93 -24.74
N THR A 135 7.44 -17.88 -25.32
CA THR A 135 8.62 -17.59 -26.15
C THR A 135 8.27 -17.73 -27.62
N TYR A 136 8.51 -16.68 -28.39
CA TYR A 136 8.33 -16.70 -29.83
C TYR A 136 9.60 -17.22 -30.51
N GLU A 137 9.42 -18.06 -31.51
CA GLU A 137 10.53 -18.61 -32.29
C GLU A 137 11.16 -17.53 -33.15
N VAL A 138 12.51 -17.53 -33.19
CA VAL A 138 13.31 -16.60 -33.96
C VAL A 138 14.21 -17.42 -34.91
N ASP A 139 14.31 -17.00 -36.16
CA ASP A 139 15.22 -17.61 -37.17
C ASP A 139 16.67 -17.11 -36.99
N ASP A 140 17.58 -17.65 -37.85
CA ASP A 140 18.98 -17.32 -37.80
C ASP A 140 19.28 -15.84 -38.19
N ASP A 141 18.33 -15.17 -38.84
CA ASP A 141 18.42 -13.74 -39.19
C ASP A 141 17.89 -12.84 -38.08
N GLY A 142 17.50 -13.39 -36.91
CA GLY A 142 16.97 -12.66 -35.79
C GLY A 142 15.55 -12.14 -36.02
N ARG A 143 14.77 -12.85 -36.86
CA ARG A 143 13.36 -12.50 -37.15
C ARG A 143 12.41 -13.56 -36.61
N TYR A 144 11.26 -13.14 -36.14
CA TYR A 144 10.23 -14.07 -35.68
C TYR A 144 9.68 -14.91 -36.84
N THR A 145 9.58 -16.23 -36.63
CA THR A 145 8.99 -17.16 -37.59
C THR A 145 7.46 -17.15 -37.62
N GLY A 146 6.86 -16.69 -36.52
CA GLY A 146 5.42 -16.76 -36.30
C GLY A 146 4.97 -18.00 -35.49
N ASN A 147 5.92 -18.75 -34.91
CA ASN A 147 5.68 -19.91 -34.09
C ASN A 147 6.00 -19.63 -32.60
N ILE A 148 5.59 -20.53 -31.71
CA ILE A 148 5.88 -20.52 -30.29
C ILE A 148 6.85 -21.66 -30.00
N VAL A 149 7.90 -21.38 -29.21
CA VAL A 149 8.80 -22.39 -28.66
C VAL A 149 8.35 -22.82 -27.28
N GLY A 150 8.20 -24.12 -27.07
CA GLY A 150 7.74 -24.65 -25.78
C GLY A 150 6.25 -24.40 -25.51
N PRO A 151 5.83 -24.43 -24.24
CA PRO A 151 4.42 -24.28 -23.88
C PRO A 151 3.95 -22.84 -24.07
N TYR A 152 2.68 -22.67 -24.46
CA TYR A 152 1.98 -21.40 -24.29
C TYR A 152 1.72 -21.18 -22.79
N VAL A 153 2.35 -20.15 -22.20
CA VAL A 153 2.42 -19.94 -20.75
C VAL A 153 1.08 -19.41 -20.24
N TRP A 154 0.07 -20.25 -20.29
CA TRP A 154 -1.28 -19.99 -19.80
C TRP A 154 -1.89 -21.25 -19.20
N SER A 155 -2.59 -21.16 -18.07
CA SER A 155 -3.27 -22.26 -17.40
C SER A 155 -2.32 -23.46 -17.16
N ARG A 156 -2.61 -24.64 -17.70
CA ARG A 156 -1.76 -25.84 -17.59
C ARG A 156 -0.36 -25.63 -18.21
N GLY A 157 -0.27 -24.83 -19.29
CA GLY A 157 1.03 -24.51 -19.91
C GLY A 157 1.89 -23.66 -18.97
N LYS A 158 1.31 -22.76 -18.18
CA LYS A 158 2.03 -22.00 -17.15
C LYS A 158 2.57 -22.97 -16.08
N LEU A 159 1.74 -23.87 -15.56
CA LEU A 159 2.19 -24.89 -14.61
C LEU A 159 3.32 -25.74 -15.17
N GLN A 160 3.21 -26.20 -16.43
CA GLN A 160 4.27 -26.98 -17.10
C GLN A 160 5.59 -26.21 -17.14
N ALA A 161 5.57 -24.96 -17.61
CA ALA A 161 6.78 -24.13 -17.69
C ALA A 161 7.40 -23.88 -16.31
N VAL A 162 6.57 -23.67 -15.28
CA VAL A 162 7.05 -23.50 -13.89
C VAL A 162 7.66 -24.81 -13.36
N ARG A 163 7.08 -25.96 -13.65
CA ARG A 163 7.66 -27.27 -13.28
C ARG A 163 9.01 -27.49 -13.92
N GLU A 164 9.11 -27.30 -15.23
CA GLU A 164 10.38 -27.42 -15.98
C GLU A 164 11.44 -26.50 -15.40
N TRP A 165 11.08 -25.26 -15.06
CA TRP A 165 11.98 -24.30 -14.44
C TRP A 165 12.44 -24.72 -13.03
N CYS A 166 11.53 -25.28 -12.23
CA CYS A 166 11.83 -25.81 -10.89
C CYS A 166 12.73 -27.05 -10.95
N ASP A 167 12.39 -28.01 -11.82
CA ASP A 167 13.12 -29.26 -11.98
C ASP A 167 14.56 -29.03 -12.41
N ALA A 168 14.78 -28.08 -13.37
CA ALA A 168 16.11 -27.70 -13.81
C ALA A 168 17.00 -27.08 -12.69
N ARG A 169 16.37 -26.68 -11.55
CA ARG A 169 17.05 -26.03 -10.41
C ARG A 169 16.99 -26.85 -9.13
N GLY A 170 16.40 -28.04 -9.16
CA GLY A 170 16.21 -28.89 -7.98
C GLY A 170 15.28 -28.30 -6.92
N ILE A 171 14.32 -27.43 -7.32
CA ILE A 171 13.37 -26.76 -6.44
C ILE A 171 12.06 -27.54 -6.44
N ARG A 172 11.51 -27.83 -5.25
CA ARG A 172 10.21 -28.51 -5.13
C ARG A 172 9.08 -27.49 -5.17
N LEU A 173 8.06 -27.73 -5.99
CA LEU A 173 6.86 -26.87 -6.04
C LEU A 173 6.18 -26.70 -4.68
N ALA A 174 6.21 -27.73 -3.83
CA ALA A 174 5.66 -27.68 -2.47
C ALA A 174 6.33 -26.64 -1.56
N ASP A 175 7.54 -26.20 -1.89
CA ASP A 175 8.28 -25.17 -1.14
C ASP A 175 8.13 -23.78 -1.77
N CYS A 176 7.37 -23.66 -2.85
CA CYS A 176 7.24 -22.43 -3.63
C CYS A 176 5.95 -21.66 -3.28
N HIS A 177 6.00 -20.37 -3.58
CA HIS A 177 4.87 -19.44 -3.51
C HIS A 177 4.38 -19.11 -4.93
N ALA A 178 3.08 -18.85 -5.09
CA ALA A 178 2.52 -18.35 -6.34
C ALA A 178 1.42 -17.31 -6.07
N TYR A 179 1.42 -16.28 -6.91
CA TYR A 179 0.55 -15.11 -6.80
C TYR A 179 -0.16 -14.87 -8.13
N SER A 180 -1.49 -14.89 -8.15
CA SER A 180 -2.28 -14.63 -9.35
C SER A 180 -3.69 -14.11 -9.03
N ASP A 181 -4.28 -13.36 -9.97
CA ASP A 181 -5.66 -12.86 -9.92
C ASP A 181 -6.65 -13.78 -10.64
N SER A 182 -6.18 -14.70 -11.48
CA SER A 182 -6.98 -15.43 -12.45
C SER A 182 -7.29 -16.87 -12.02
N VAL A 183 -8.55 -17.28 -12.16
CA VAL A 183 -8.94 -18.69 -11.97
C VAL A 183 -8.23 -19.64 -12.94
N TYR A 184 -7.75 -19.15 -14.09
CA TYR A 184 -7.02 -19.97 -15.04
C TYR A 184 -5.63 -20.39 -14.54
N ASP A 185 -5.09 -19.71 -13.52
CA ASP A 185 -3.86 -20.11 -12.83
C ASP A 185 -4.11 -21.11 -11.68
N GLU A 186 -5.35 -21.61 -11.52
CA GLU A 186 -5.67 -22.66 -10.56
C GLU A 186 -4.72 -23.86 -10.64
N PRO A 187 -4.32 -24.36 -11.83
CA PRO A 187 -3.40 -25.49 -11.89
C PRO A 187 -2.04 -25.19 -11.21
N LEU A 188 -1.51 -23.99 -11.34
CA LEU A 188 -0.28 -23.56 -10.67
C LEU A 188 -0.51 -23.35 -9.17
N LEU A 189 -1.53 -22.58 -8.79
CA LEU A 189 -1.86 -22.27 -7.40
C LEU A 189 -2.13 -23.55 -6.58
N SER A 190 -2.77 -24.56 -7.18
CA SER A 190 -3.01 -25.87 -6.53
C SER A 190 -1.76 -26.75 -6.42
N SER A 191 -0.70 -26.46 -7.16
CA SER A 191 0.51 -27.27 -7.22
C SER A 191 1.63 -26.76 -6.31
N VAL A 192 1.58 -25.49 -5.89
CA VAL A 192 2.56 -24.90 -4.97
C VAL A 192 2.14 -25.08 -3.52
N GLY A 193 3.11 -25.01 -2.59
CA GLY A 193 2.81 -25.13 -1.16
C GLY A 193 2.21 -23.87 -0.56
N HIS A 194 2.45 -22.70 -1.17
CA HIS A 194 2.00 -21.40 -0.65
C HIS A 194 1.29 -20.58 -1.74
N PRO A 195 0.06 -20.99 -2.13
CA PRO A 195 -0.74 -20.21 -3.08
C PRO A 195 -1.31 -18.95 -2.42
N THR A 196 -1.40 -17.86 -3.18
CA THR A 196 -2.06 -16.62 -2.75
C THR A 196 -2.86 -16.05 -3.92
N ALA A 197 -4.15 -15.85 -3.73
CA ALA A 197 -5.00 -15.17 -4.69
C ALA A 197 -4.82 -13.64 -4.52
N VAL A 198 -4.44 -12.94 -5.60
CA VAL A 198 -4.18 -11.50 -5.59
C VAL A 198 -5.21 -10.79 -6.44
N ASN A 199 -5.92 -9.81 -5.87
CA ASN A 199 -6.99 -9.08 -6.59
C ASN A 199 -7.93 -10.03 -7.40
N PRO A 200 -8.36 -11.17 -6.82
CA PRO A 200 -8.89 -12.29 -7.58
C PRO A 200 -10.17 -11.95 -8.33
N ASP A 201 -10.34 -12.56 -9.49
CA ASP A 201 -11.65 -12.62 -10.14
C ASP A 201 -12.66 -13.39 -9.24
N ILE A 202 -13.96 -13.24 -9.52
CA ILE A 202 -15.03 -13.82 -8.69
C ILE A 202 -14.86 -15.33 -8.56
N ARG A 203 -14.43 -16.02 -9.61
CA ARG A 203 -14.27 -17.48 -9.61
C ARG A 203 -13.10 -17.92 -8.77
N LEU A 204 -11.96 -17.22 -8.88
CA LEU A 204 -10.80 -17.48 -8.03
C LEU A 204 -11.08 -17.09 -6.57
N ALA A 205 -11.81 -16.01 -6.31
CA ALA A 205 -12.18 -15.60 -4.95
C ALA A 205 -13.04 -16.66 -4.24
N LEU A 206 -14.03 -17.23 -4.93
CA LEU A 206 -14.85 -18.34 -4.42
C LEU A 206 -14.01 -19.59 -4.17
N MET A 207 -13.11 -19.92 -5.09
CA MET A 207 -12.21 -21.08 -4.97
C MET A 207 -11.22 -20.89 -3.81
N ALA A 208 -10.59 -19.71 -3.68
CA ALA A 208 -9.68 -19.40 -2.61
C ALA A 208 -10.36 -19.52 -1.24
N THR A 209 -11.61 -19.05 -1.14
CA THR A 209 -12.43 -19.21 0.08
C THR A 209 -12.66 -20.68 0.40
N ALA A 210 -13.08 -21.49 -0.58
CA ALA A 210 -13.35 -22.92 -0.40
C ALA A 210 -12.09 -23.71 -0.01
N ARG A 211 -10.94 -23.34 -0.59
CA ARG A 211 -9.65 -24.02 -0.34
C ARG A 211 -8.85 -23.38 0.80
N ARG A 212 -9.37 -22.35 1.45
CA ARG A 212 -8.69 -21.55 2.50
C ARG A 212 -7.34 -20.97 2.05
N TRP A 213 -7.23 -20.61 0.79
CA TRP A 213 -6.06 -19.90 0.29
C TRP A 213 -6.07 -18.45 0.78
N PRO A 214 -4.91 -17.90 1.13
CA PRO A 214 -4.80 -16.47 1.41
C PRO A 214 -5.28 -15.63 0.24
N VAL A 215 -6.01 -14.56 0.54
CA VAL A 215 -6.42 -13.54 -0.44
C VAL A 215 -5.77 -12.24 -0.02
N THR A 216 -5.13 -11.57 -0.96
CA THR A 216 -4.49 -10.26 -0.75
C THR A 216 -4.81 -9.30 -1.88
N ASP A 217 -4.46 -8.05 -1.69
CA ASP A 217 -4.62 -7.00 -2.70
C ASP A 217 -3.34 -6.15 -2.74
N PHE A 218 -2.74 -6.04 -3.90
CA PHE A 218 -1.52 -5.24 -4.06
C PHE A 218 -1.80 -3.75 -4.28
N ALA A 219 -3.07 -3.34 -4.38
CA ALA A 219 -3.47 -1.94 -4.37
C ALA A 219 -3.53 -1.35 -2.95
N THR A 220 -3.50 -2.19 -1.91
CA THR A 220 -3.60 -1.80 -0.51
C THR A 220 -2.42 -2.36 0.30
N PRO A 221 -2.03 -1.73 1.44
CA PRO A 221 -1.00 -2.27 2.31
C PRO A 221 -1.28 -3.73 2.71
N GLN A 222 -0.22 -4.50 2.98
CA GLN A 222 -0.36 -5.88 3.44
C GLN A 222 -1.24 -5.99 4.68
N GLY A 223 -2.13 -6.99 4.70
CA GLY A 223 -3.02 -7.26 5.82
C GLY A 223 -4.36 -6.54 5.76
N VAL A 224 -4.59 -5.64 4.80
CA VAL A 224 -5.91 -5.01 4.61
C VAL A 224 -6.92 -6.07 4.17
N LEU A 225 -7.96 -6.27 4.99
CA LEU A 225 -9.03 -7.19 4.66
C LEU A 225 -10.07 -6.52 3.75
N LYS A 226 -10.30 -7.12 2.60
CA LYS A 226 -11.44 -6.82 1.72
C LYS A 226 -12.47 -7.94 1.81
N ILE A 227 -13.74 -7.57 1.72
CA ILE A 227 -14.81 -8.56 1.66
C ILE A 227 -14.70 -9.26 0.31
N PRO A 228 -14.55 -10.60 0.28
CA PRO A 228 -14.52 -11.35 -0.97
C PRO A 228 -15.74 -11.02 -1.84
N VAL A 229 -15.57 -11.01 -3.16
CA VAL A 229 -16.61 -10.76 -4.16
C VAL A 229 -17.03 -9.29 -4.30
N VAL A 230 -17.12 -8.51 -3.20
CA VAL A 230 -17.56 -7.11 -3.24
C VAL A 230 -16.39 -6.12 -3.33
N GLY A 231 -15.16 -6.57 -2.97
CA GLY A 231 -13.95 -5.75 -3.00
C GLY A 231 -13.94 -4.58 -2.01
N LEU A 232 -14.93 -4.50 -1.10
CA LEU A 232 -15.01 -3.45 -0.09
C LEU A 232 -14.02 -3.72 1.04
N GLU A 233 -13.22 -2.71 1.36
CA GLU A 233 -12.34 -2.78 2.54
C GLU A 233 -13.17 -2.85 3.82
N LEU A 234 -12.76 -3.73 4.74
CA LEU A 234 -13.38 -3.84 6.07
C LEU A 234 -13.40 -2.51 6.81
N GLN A 235 -12.41 -1.65 6.56
CA GLN A 235 -12.36 -0.29 7.10
C GLN A 235 -13.60 0.53 6.72
N ARG A 236 -14.12 0.42 5.50
CA ARG A 236 -15.34 1.15 5.10
C ARG A 236 -16.55 0.78 5.94
N LEU A 237 -16.69 -0.49 6.30
CA LEU A 237 -17.75 -0.93 7.20
C LEU A 237 -17.49 -0.44 8.63
N ALA A 238 -16.26 -0.59 9.13
CA ALA A 238 -15.90 -0.14 10.47
C ALA A 238 -16.06 1.38 10.64
N LEU A 239 -15.79 2.17 9.60
CA LEU A 239 -16.00 3.62 9.62
C LEU A 239 -17.49 4.01 9.78
N GLN A 240 -18.43 3.16 9.39
CA GLN A 240 -19.86 3.42 9.66
C GLN A 240 -20.18 3.43 11.14
N PHE A 241 -19.39 2.71 11.96
CA PHE A 241 -19.48 2.71 13.42
C PHE A 241 -18.59 3.79 14.07
N SER A 242 -17.79 4.53 13.30
CA SER A 242 -16.99 5.67 13.76
C SER A 242 -17.84 6.95 13.81
N ARG A 243 -19.00 6.88 14.46
CA ARG A 243 -19.88 8.02 14.66
C ARG A 243 -19.94 8.36 16.15
N PRO A 244 -20.06 9.64 16.53
CA PRO A 244 -20.14 10.06 17.92
C PRO A 244 -21.15 9.29 18.77
N GLU A 245 -22.27 8.88 18.17
CA GLU A 245 -23.36 8.17 18.83
C GLU A 245 -22.93 6.79 19.39
N PHE A 246 -21.87 6.19 18.83
CA PHE A 246 -21.32 4.93 19.35
C PHE A 246 -20.32 5.10 20.50
N PHE A 247 -20.06 6.36 20.90
CA PHE A 247 -19.12 6.69 21.98
C PHE A 247 -19.80 7.53 23.07
N PRO A 248 -20.78 6.97 23.81
CA PRO A 248 -21.56 7.73 24.78
C PRO A 248 -20.71 8.29 25.93
N TYR A 249 -19.50 7.84 26.09
CA TYR A 249 -18.52 8.27 27.09
C TYR A 249 -17.64 9.45 26.62
N ALA A 250 -17.96 10.08 25.49
CA ALA A 250 -17.29 11.26 24.97
C ALA A 250 -18.26 12.15 24.18
N ARG A 251 -18.12 13.47 24.29
CA ARG A 251 -18.83 14.45 23.46
C ARG A 251 -17.88 14.94 22.37
N PHE A 252 -18.35 15.00 21.14
CA PHE A 252 -17.49 15.40 20.02
C PHE A 252 -17.96 16.72 19.41
N GLU A 253 -17.03 17.66 19.34
CA GLU A 253 -17.15 18.91 18.60
C GLU A 253 -16.21 18.84 17.40
N ILE A 254 -16.77 18.59 16.21
CA ILE A 254 -16.00 18.38 14.98
C ILE A 254 -16.33 19.48 13.97
N SER A 255 -15.29 20.14 13.44
CA SER A 255 -15.43 21.21 12.45
C SER A 255 -14.34 21.15 11.39
N GLY A 256 -14.58 21.80 10.23
CA GLY A 256 -13.61 21.92 9.13
C GLY A 256 -13.48 20.66 8.25
N ILE A 257 -14.44 19.73 8.31
CA ILE A 257 -14.39 18.47 7.52
C ILE A 257 -14.30 18.77 6.01
N GLU A 258 -14.87 19.86 5.57
CA GLU A 258 -14.84 20.37 4.19
C GLU A 258 -13.42 20.63 3.67
N ASN A 259 -12.44 20.79 4.55
CA ASN A 259 -11.03 20.94 4.19
C ASN A 259 -10.35 19.62 3.78
N ILE A 260 -11.00 18.48 3.99
CA ILE A 260 -10.50 17.18 3.55
C ILE A 260 -10.80 17.02 2.05
N PRO A 261 -9.77 16.80 1.20
CA PRO A 261 -10.00 16.61 -0.22
C PRO A 261 -10.91 15.42 -0.50
N SER A 262 -11.93 15.61 -1.33
CA SER A 262 -12.89 14.55 -1.68
C SER A 262 -12.27 13.45 -2.55
N LYS A 263 -11.16 13.72 -3.25
CA LYS A 263 -10.44 12.82 -4.15
C LYS A 263 -8.94 13.03 -4.06
N GLY A 264 -8.19 12.01 -4.53
CA GLY A 264 -6.72 12.06 -4.57
C GLY A 264 -6.06 11.83 -3.22
N GLY A 265 -4.73 11.70 -3.22
CA GLY A 265 -3.94 11.54 -2.01
C GLY A 265 -3.98 12.78 -1.13
N ALA A 266 -3.99 12.61 0.19
CA ALA A 266 -3.87 13.68 1.15
C ALA A 266 -3.14 13.19 2.42
N LEU A 267 -2.26 14.01 2.95
CA LEU A 267 -1.54 13.73 4.19
C LEU A 267 -2.24 14.47 5.35
N LEU A 268 -2.85 13.71 6.25
CA LEU A 268 -3.50 14.25 7.44
C LEU A 268 -2.49 14.29 8.58
N CYS A 269 -2.22 15.47 9.11
CA CYS A 269 -1.25 15.68 10.19
C CYS A 269 -1.97 16.12 11.46
N ALA A 270 -1.95 15.27 12.50
CA ALA A 270 -2.59 15.56 13.78
C ALA A 270 -1.57 15.65 14.93
N ASN A 271 -1.82 16.46 15.96
CA ASN A 271 -1.08 16.36 17.21
C ASN A 271 -1.40 15.04 17.93
N HIS A 272 -0.52 14.63 18.85
CA HIS A 272 -0.65 13.34 19.55
C HIS A 272 -0.73 13.56 21.06
N ARG A 273 -1.91 13.31 21.63
CA ARG A 273 -2.20 13.48 23.06
C ARG A 273 -2.62 12.18 23.75
N SER A 274 -3.20 11.25 22.97
CA SER A 274 -3.86 10.07 23.52
C SER A 274 -3.80 8.88 22.55
N TYR A 275 -3.94 7.67 23.07
CA TYR A 275 -4.19 6.49 22.22
C TYR A 275 -5.56 6.60 21.49
N PHE A 276 -6.47 7.45 21.98
CA PHE A 276 -7.77 7.71 21.36
C PHE A 276 -7.68 8.59 20.10
N ASP A 277 -6.56 9.25 19.84
CA ASP A 277 -6.37 10.14 18.69
C ASP A 277 -6.62 9.44 17.35
N VAL A 278 -6.25 8.15 17.24
CA VAL A 278 -6.51 7.34 16.04
C VAL A 278 -8.02 7.22 15.78
N ALA A 279 -8.81 6.97 16.82
CA ALA A 279 -10.26 6.92 16.71
C ALA A 279 -10.86 8.30 16.36
N ALA A 280 -10.33 9.36 16.95
CA ALA A 280 -10.76 10.74 16.67
C ALA A 280 -10.51 11.12 15.19
N VAL A 281 -9.33 10.82 14.65
CA VAL A 281 -9.02 11.05 13.22
C VAL A 281 -9.89 10.15 12.33
N ALA A 282 -10.10 8.87 12.71
CA ALA A 282 -10.97 7.97 11.96
C ALA A 282 -12.42 8.47 11.85
N MET A 283 -12.95 9.10 12.91
CA MET A 283 -14.29 9.72 12.87
C MET A 283 -14.40 10.86 11.85
N VAL A 284 -13.37 11.72 11.80
CA VAL A 284 -13.31 12.82 10.82
C VAL A 284 -13.29 12.26 9.40
N VAL A 285 -12.44 11.26 9.18
CA VAL A 285 -12.30 10.60 7.88
C VAL A 285 -13.60 9.89 7.47
N ALA A 286 -14.26 9.19 8.41
CA ALA A 286 -15.54 8.55 8.14
C ALA A 286 -16.61 9.53 7.64
N ARG A 287 -16.65 10.73 8.22
CA ARG A 287 -17.57 11.81 7.79
C ARG A 287 -17.23 12.38 6.42
N SER A 288 -15.97 12.31 5.99
CA SER A 288 -15.56 12.68 4.63
C SER A 288 -15.95 11.64 3.57
N GLY A 289 -16.43 10.46 3.98
CA GLY A 289 -16.77 9.34 3.09
C GLY A 289 -15.57 8.60 2.52
N ARG A 290 -14.36 8.84 3.06
CA ARG A 290 -13.10 8.27 2.59
C ARG A 290 -12.49 7.30 3.60
N THR A 291 -11.51 6.50 3.17
CA THR A 291 -10.67 5.65 4.01
C THR A 291 -9.33 6.33 4.29
N VAL A 292 -8.62 5.90 5.34
CA VAL A 292 -7.32 6.45 5.74
C VAL A 292 -6.35 5.34 6.12
N ARG A 293 -5.07 5.51 5.78
CA ARG A 293 -3.98 4.64 6.22
C ARG A 293 -3.24 5.31 7.37
N PHE A 294 -3.20 4.66 8.53
CA PHE A 294 -2.47 5.17 9.70
C PHE A 294 -1.04 4.63 9.72
N LEU A 295 -0.06 5.52 9.92
CA LEU A 295 1.29 5.09 10.25
C LEU A 295 1.37 4.72 11.73
N GLY A 296 1.64 3.47 12.02
CA GLY A 296 1.73 2.94 13.38
C GLY A 296 3.07 2.29 13.67
N LYS A 297 3.52 2.37 14.93
CA LYS A 297 4.74 1.71 15.40
C LYS A 297 4.64 0.19 15.24
N LYS A 298 5.79 -0.46 14.99
CA LYS A 298 5.93 -1.92 14.90
C LYS A 298 5.24 -2.64 16.06
N GLU A 299 5.44 -2.15 17.29
CA GLU A 299 4.91 -2.75 18.51
C GLU A 299 3.38 -2.82 18.53
N VAL A 300 2.69 -1.89 17.84
CA VAL A 300 1.24 -1.92 17.68
C VAL A 300 0.82 -3.09 16.79
N PHE A 301 1.58 -3.35 15.72
CA PHE A 301 1.31 -4.45 14.79
C PHE A 301 1.75 -5.81 15.31
N ASP A 302 2.72 -5.85 16.21
CA ASP A 302 3.19 -7.07 16.89
C ASP A 302 2.30 -7.45 18.09
N ALA A 303 1.44 -6.54 18.56
CA ALA A 303 0.54 -6.82 19.68
C ALA A 303 -0.54 -7.84 19.29
N PRO A 304 -0.73 -8.91 20.09
CA PRO A 304 -1.79 -9.89 19.86
C PRO A 304 -3.16 -9.16 19.80
N VAL A 305 -4.02 -9.54 18.86
CA VAL A 305 -5.35 -8.98 18.60
C VAL A 305 -5.30 -7.57 17.97
N ILE A 306 -4.54 -6.62 18.52
CA ILE A 306 -4.47 -5.23 18.00
C ILE A 306 -3.74 -5.19 16.65
N GLY A 307 -2.66 -5.92 16.50
CA GLY A 307 -1.85 -5.94 15.28
C GLY A 307 -2.64 -6.38 14.04
N PRO A 308 -3.30 -7.54 14.07
CA PRO A 308 -4.18 -7.96 12.98
C PRO A 308 -5.30 -6.96 12.67
N ILE A 309 -5.89 -6.32 13.69
CA ILE A 309 -6.93 -5.30 13.48
C ILE A 309 -6.33 -4.05 12.83
N ALA A 310 -5.19 -3.56 13.32
CA ALA A 310 -4.51 -2.40 12.74
C ALA A 310 -4.14 -2.63 11.26
N ALA A 311 -3.63 -3.82 10.93
CA ALA A 311 -3.33 -4.22 9.55
C ALA A 311 -4.61 -4.32 8.71
N ALA A 312 -5.65 -4.99 9.22
CA ALA A 312 -6.94 -5.13 8.54
C ALA A 312 -7.62 -3.78 8.24
N MET A 313 -7.38 -2.79 9.09
CA MET A 313 -7.83 -1.41 8.93
C MET A 313 -6.92 -0.57 8.03
N GLY A 314 -5.91 -1.18 7.40
CA GLY A 314 -5.04 -0.51 6.45
C GLY A 314 -3.92 0.30 7.09
N GLY A 315 -3.52 -0.04 8.30
CA GLY A 315 -2.37 0.57 8.96
C GLY A 315 -1.05 0.25 8.24
N ILE A 316 -0.15 1.22 8.19
CA ILE A 316 1.21 1.07 7.65
C ILE A 316 2.17 0.92 8.82
N ARG A 317 2.85 -0.23 8.89
CA ARG A 317 3.84 -0.52 9.94
C ARG A 317 5.09 0.32 9.78
N VAL A 318 5.52 0.98 10.85
CA VAL A 318 6.76 1.75 10.92
C VAL A 318 7.75 1.04 11.83
N ASP A 319 8.82 0.49 11.26
CA ASP A 319 9.94 -0.07 12.03
C ASP A 319 10.99 1.03 12.24
N ARG A 320 11.16 1.46 13.50
CA ARG A 320 12.11 2.49 13.90
C ARG A 320 13.40 1.85 14.36
N GLY A 321 14.51 2.36 13.89
CA GLY A 321 15.84 1.89 14.30
C GLY A 321 16.57 1.03 13.27
N THR A 322 15.94 0.70 12.15
CA THR A 322 16.62 0.01 11.03
C THR A 322 17.31 0.97 10.07
N GLY A 323 17.10 2.29 10.21
CA GLY A 323 17.54 3.27 9.22
C GLY A 323 16.84 3.13 7.85
N SER A 324 15.83 2.27 7.79
CA SER A 324 15.08 1.99 6.56
C SER A 324 14.05 3.08 6.28
N ASP A 325 14.06 3.65 5.07
CA ASP A 325 13.02 4.54 4.57
C ASP A 325 11.75 3.79 4.11
N GLU A 326 11.70 2.46 4.29
CA GLU A 326 10.63 1.58 3.80
C GLU A 326 9.22 2.00 4.26
N PRO A 327 9.00 2.40 5.53
CA PRO A 327 7.69 2.87 5.98
C PRO A 327 7.24 4.17 5.30
N LEU A 328 8.17 5.08 5.06
CA LEU A 328 7.88 6.31 4.31
C LEU A 328 7.59 6.01 2.85
N GLN A 329 8.29 5.05 2.24
CA GLN A 329 7.99 4.59 0.88
C GLN A 329 6.61 3.94 0.78
N ALA A 330 6.16 3.16 1.78
CA ALA A 330 4.82 2.59 1.80
C ALA A 330 3.74 3.69 1.90
N ALA A 331 3.96 4.70 2.73
CA ALA A 331 3.08 5.87 2.83
C ALA A 331 3.09 6.70 1.52
N GLU A 332 4.25 6.87 0.90
CA GLU A 332 4.39 7.53 -0.39
C GLU A 332 3.58 6.83 -1.48
N ARG A 333 3.67 5.49 -1.56
CA ARG A 333 2.89 4.69 -2.53
C ARG A 333 1.39 4.84 -2.30
N ALA A 334 0.93 4.80 -1.06
CA ALA A 334 -0.47 4.99 -0.71
C ALA A 334 -0.97 6.40 -1.13
N LEU A 335 -0.20 7.44 -0.83
CA LEU A 335 -0.51 8.82 -1.22
C LEU A 335 -0.57 9.00 -2.74
N LYS A 336 0.39 8.44 -3.48
CA LYS A 336 0.42 8.45 -4.95
C LYS A 336 -0.71 7.62 -5.58
N ALA A 337 -1.16 6.58 -4.90
CA ALA A 337 -2.33 5.80 -5.30
C ALA A 337 -3.67 6.52 -5.06
N GLY A 338 -3.65 7.68 -4.40
CA GLY A 338 -4.84 8.46 -4.10
C GLY A 338 -5.44 8.19 -2.71
N ASP A 339 -4.78 7.39 -1.87
CA ASP A 339 -5.21 7.17 -0.49
C ASP A 339 -4.91 8.38 0.40
N MET A 340 -5.69 8.52 1.47
CA MET A 340 -5.31 9.40 2.57
C MET A 340 -4.39 8.67 3.54
N VAL A 341 -3.35 9.36 4.00
CA VAL A 341 -2.45 8.85 5.03
C VAL A 341 -2.50 9.78 6.24
N ALA A 342 -2.70 9.22 7.43
CA ALA A 342 -2.68 9.97 8.68
C ALA A 342 -1.37 9.71 9.44
N ILE A 343 -0.74 10.79 9.88
CA ILE A 343 0.49 10.77 10.65
C ILE A 343 0.37 11.73 11.83
N MET A 344 0.95 11.36 12.95
CA MET A 344 1.21 12.25 14.09
C MET A 344 2.67 12.69 14.02
N PRO A 345 2.99 13.89 13.52
CA PRO A 345 4.38 14.30 13.26
C PRO A 345 5.26 14.30 14.51
N GLN A 346 4.69 14.43 15.72
CA GLN A 346 5.42 14.28 16.97
C GLN A 346 6.03 12.88 17.15
N GLY A 347 5.46 11.88 16.44
CA GLY A 347 5.93 10.50 16.42
C GLY A 347 5.65 9.70 17.70
N THR A 348 5.31 10.33 18.79
CA THR A 348 4.90 9.72 20.06
C THR A 348 4.01 10.70 20.81
N ILE A 349 3.21 10.21 21.77
CA ILE A 349 2.55 11.08 22.74
C ILE A 349 3.67 11.69 23.61
N PRO A 350 3.82 13.01 23.71
CA PRO A 350 4.80 13.63 24.62
C PRO A 350 4.62 13.17 26.07
N ARG A 351 5.67 13.23 26.88
CA ARG A 351 5.67 12.81 28.28
C ARG A 351 5.96 13.98 29.21
N GLY A 352 5.47 13.89 30.43
CA GLY A 352 5.79 14.85 31.47
C GLY A 352 5.50 16.29 31.07
N ARG A 353 6.41 17.21 31.34
CA ARG A 353 6.27 18.64 31.01
C ARG A 353 6.13 18.90 29.51
N ALA A 354 6.78 18.11 28.66
CA ALA A 354 6.66 18.23 27.20
C ALA A 354 5.24 18.00 26.66
N PHE A 355 4.37 17.32 27.41
CA PHE A 355 2.95 17.16 27.07
C PHE A 355 2.16 18.46 27.14
N PHE A 356 2.60 19.38 28.02
CA PHE A 356 1.96 20.67 28.31
C PHE A 356 2.68 21.84 27.63
N ASP A 357 3.78 21.54 26.89
CA ASP A 357 4.54 22.56 26.16
C ASP A 357 3.68 23.11 25.00
N PRO A 358 3.44 24.43 24.95
CA PRO A 358 2.72 25.06 23.84
C PRO A 358 3.47 24.97 22.51
N GLU A 359 4.77 24.67 22.51
CA GLU A 359 5.54 24.45 21.28
C GLU A 359 5.50 22.97 20.89
N LEU A 360 4.71 22.65 19.86
CA LEU A 360 4.65 21.29 19.32
C LEU A 360 5.91 20.99 18.50
N LYS A 361 6.68 19.99 18.92
CA LYS A 361 7.88 19.53 18.20
C LYS A 361 7.53 18.39 17.24
N GLY A 362 7.77 18.58 15.95
CA GLY A 362 7.50 17.61 14.90
C GLY A 362 8.77 16.99 14.32
N ARG A 363 8.65 15.78 13.77
CA ARG A 363 9.68 15.08 13.00
C ARG A 363 9.50 15.36 11.52
N TRP A 364 10.55 15.25 10.73
CA TRP A 364 10.57 15.62 9.31
C TRP A 364 9.80 14.68 8.39
N GLY A 365 9.36 13.53 8.88
CA GLY A 365 8.68 12.52 8.05
C GLY A 365 7.48 13.04 7.26
N ALA A 366 6.62 13.87 7.89
CA ALA A 366 5.47 14.46 7.22
C ALA A 366 5.88 15.44 6.11
N ALA A 367 6.87 16.30 6.38
CA ALA A 367 7.39 17.26 5.41
C ALA A 367 8.08 16.56 4.22
N ARG A 368 8.85 15.49 4.48
CA ARG A 368 9.48 14.67 3.43
C ARG A 368 8.44 14.00 2.54
N LEU A 369 7.40 13.38 3.13
CA LEU A 369 6.30 12.79 2.36
C LEU A 369 5.59 13.83 1.49
N ALA A 370 5.30 15.00 2.05
CA ALA A 370 4.67 16.10 1.31
C ALA A 370 5.53 16.60 0.15
N ALA A 371 6.86 16.68 0.34
CA ALA A 371 7.79 17.11 -0.70
C ALA A 371 7.85 16.11 -1.88
N VAL A 372 7.96 14.80 -1.57
CA VAL A 372 8.11 13.75 -2.59
C VAL A 372 6.80 13.47 -3.34
N THR A 373 5.66 13.56 -2.64
CA THR A 373 4.36 13.20 -3.23
C THR A 373 3.61 14.36 -3.86
N GLY A 374 3.89 15.60 -3.43
CA GLY A 374 3.16 16.76 -3.89
C GLY A 374 1.72 16.89 -3.37
N VAL A 375 1.25 15.96 -2.53
CA VAL A 375 -0.12 15.97 -2.01
C VAL A 375 -0.38 17.12 -1.03
N PRO A 376 -1.65 17.55 -0.87
CA PRO A 376 -2.01 18.51 0.16
C PRO A 376 -1.80 17.92 1.57
N VAL A 377 -1.30 18.77 2.48
CA VAL A 377 -1.14 18.46 3.90
C VAL A 377 -2.25 19.16 4.67
N VAL A 378 -3.12 18.39 5.31
CA VAL A 378 -4.27 18.87 6.05
C VAL A 378 -3.98 18.77 7.55
N PRO A 379 -3.89 19.88 8.30
CA PRO A 379 -3.64 19.86 9.73
C PRO A 379 -4.93 19.52 10.49
N ILE A 380 -4.81 18.75 11.55
CA ILE A 380 -5.90 18.39 12.45
C ILE A 380 -5.49 18.69 13.88
N GLY A 381 -6.23 19.54 14.55
CA GLY A 381 -6.09 19.84 15.97
C GLY A 381 -6.99 18.92 16.81
N LEU A 382 -6.39 18.15 17.71
CA LEU A 382 -7.07 17.25 18.66
C LEU A 382 -6.91 17.77 20.07
N TRP A 383 -8.03 17.91 20.82
CA TRP A 383 -8.03 18.35 22.20
C TRP A 383 -9.04 17.57 23.05
N GLY A 384 -8.65 17.19 24.27
CA GLY A 384 -9.50 16.46 25.20
C GLY A 384 -9.52 14.94 25.04
N THR A 385 -8.82 14.38 24.06
CA THR A 385 -8.73 12.93 23.83
C THR A 385 -8.07 12.20 24.98
N GLU A 386 -7.14 12.85 25.69
CA GLU A 386 -6.46 12.35 26.89
C GLU A 386 -7.39 12.14 28.08
N HIS A 387 -8.55 12.78 28.11
CA HIS A 387 -9.55 12.57 29.17
C HIS A 387 -10.33 11.28 28.97
N VAL A 388 -10.41 10.78 27.72
CA VAL A 388 -11.01 9.48 27.40
C VAL A 388 -10.01 8.36 27.56
N TRP A 389 -8.78 8.53 27.06
CA TRP A 389 -7.76 7.50 27.16
C TRP A 389 -6.43 8.12 27.56
N PRO A 390 -6.23 8.36 28.84
CA PRO A 390 -4.97 8.93 29.33
C PRO A 390 -3.80 7.96 29.14
N ARG A 391 -2.62 8.50 29.01
CA ARG A 391 -1.41 7.71 28.70
C ARG A 391 -1.04 6.69 29.80
N ASN A 392 -1.37 6.96 31.04
CA ASN A 392 -1.15 6.08 32.16
C ASN A 392 -2.16 4.92 32.27
N SER A 393 -3.18 4.88 31.41
CA SER A 393 -4.20 3.83 31.40
C SER A 393 -4.00 2.85 30.23
N ARG A 394 -4.20 1.56 30.50
CA ARG A 394 -4.18 0.51 29.45
C ARG A 394 -5.47 0.47 28.62
N LEU A 395 -6.57 1.01 29.15
CA LEU A 395 -7.90 0.98 28.52
C LEU A 395 -8.53 2.38 28.57
N PRO A 396 -9.38 2.72 27.59
CA PRO A 396 -10.15 3.95 27.64
C PRO A 396 -11.17 3.92 28.78
N ASN A 397 -11.50 5.08 29.32
CA ASN A 397 -12.56 5.23 30.31
C ASN A 397 -13.92 5.25 29.60
N VAL A 398 -14.50 4.08 29.37
CA VAL A 398 -15.79 3.90 28.71
C VAL A 398 -16.99 4.00 29.67
N THR A 399 -16.74 4.10 30.97
CA THR A 399 -17.80 4.10 32.00
C THR A 399 -18.32 5.49 32.30
N ASN A 400 -17.63 6.56 31.91
CA ASN A 400 -18.03 7.93 32.18
C ASN A 400 -19.11 8.42 31.20
N VAL A 401 -20.30 7.82 31.29
CA VAL A 401 -21.44 8.18 30.43
C VAL A 401 -22.33 9.32 31.04
N THR A 402 -22.18 9.61 32.32
CA THR A 402 -22.95 10.64 32.99
C THR A 402 -22.39 12.06 32.84
N SER A 403 -21.06 12.16 32.77
CA SER A 403 -20.35 13.42 32.54
C SER A 403 -19.20 13.22 31.53
N PRO A 404 -19.53 12.87 30.28
CA PRO A 404 -18.51 12.56 29.26
C PRO A 404 -17.69 13.81 28.94
N PRO A 405 -16.34 13.66 28.83
CA PRO A 405 -15.47 14.75 28.44
C PRO A 405 -15.74 15.20 27.00
N THR A 406 -15.51 16.49 26.73
CA THR A 406 -15.61 17.04 25.40
C THR A 406 -14.30 16.84 24.65
N ILE A 407 -14.39 16.26 23.44
CA ILE A 407 -13.30 16.13 22.50
C ILE A 407 -13.53 17.12 21.35
N THR A 408 -12.63 18.05 21.21
CA THR A 408 -12.66 19.02 20.11
C THR A 408 -11.73 18.55 19.00
N ILE A 409 -12.26 18.46 17.78
CA ILE A 409 -11.51 18.09 16.56
C ILE A 409 -11.72 19.17 15.52
N LYS A 410 -10.63 19.85 15.14
CA LYS A 410 -10.68 20.89 14.13
C LYS A 410 -9.78 20.51 12.94
N VAL A 411 -10.35 20.49 11.75
CA VAL A 411 -9.62 20.26 10.51
C VAL A 411 -9.35 21.63 9.87
N GLY A 412 -8.09 21.95 9.71
CA GLY A 412 -7.66 23.22 9.09
C GLY A 412 -7.56 23.14 7.57
N ALA A 413 -7.46 24.30 6.93
CA ALA A 413 -7.15 24.36 5.50
C ALA A 413 -5.78 23.75 5.19
N PRO A 414 -5.57 23.22 3.97
CA PRO A 414 -4.28 22.67 3.56
C PRO A 414 -3.13 23.66 3.76
N VAL A 415 -2.03 23.18 4.36
CA VAL A 415 -0.87 24.00 4.71
C VAL A 415 -0.06 24.33 3.45
N ALA A 416 0.26 25.62 3.25
CA ALA A 416 1.16 26.06 2.19
C ALA A 416 2.60 25.70 2.55
N LEU A 417 3.17 24.70 1.87
CA LEU A 417 4.53 24.21 2.07
C LEU A 417 5.45 24.67 0.95
N SER A 418 6.71 24.97 1.31
CA SER A 418 7.75 25.31 0.33
C SER A 418 8.25 24.07 -0.43
N ARG A 419 8.21 22.90 0.23
CA ARG A 419 8.75 21.62 -0.25
C ARG A 419 10.26 21.67 -0.55
N MET A 420 10.95 22.67 -0.04
CA MET A 420 12.39 22.89 -0.21
C MET A 420 13.18 22.54 1.06
N SER A 421 12.58 22.72 2.23
CA SER A 421 13.21 22.46 3.53
C SER A 421 12.26 21.69 4.42
N SER A 422 12.66 20.46 4.79
CA SER A 422 11.88 19.61 5.71
C SER A 422 11.72 20.27 7.09
N GLU A 423 12.70 21.00 7.56
CA GLU A 423 12.65 21.72 8.84
C GLU A 423 11.61 22.82 8.84
N VAL A 424 11.70 23.73 7.85
CA VAL A 424 10.76 24.87 7.69
C VAL A 424 9.34 24.36 7.49
N ASP A 425 9.16 23.36 6.65
CA ASP A 425 7.84 22.81 6.36
C ASP A 425 7.27 22.02 7.55
N THR A 426 8.10 21.34 8.35
CA THR A 426 7.67 20.73 9.62
C THR A 426 7.18 21.79 10.59
N SER A 427 7.94 22.91 10.74
CA SER A 427 7.52 24.02 11.61
C SER A 427 6.18 24.60 11.15
N ARG A 428 5.96 24.78 9.85
CA ARG A 428 4.66 25.25 9.30
C ARG A 428 3.53 24.29 9.60
N ILE A 429 3.74 22.97 9.44
CA ILE A 429 2.74 21.96 9.76
C ILE A 429 2.38 22.00 11.25
N MET A 430 3.39 22.06 12.13
CA MET A 430 3.17 22.08 13.58
C MET A 430 2.48 23.36 14.02
N SER A 431 2.87 24.52 13.47
CA SER A 431 2.20 25.80 13.73
C SER A 431 0.75 25.81 13.26
N ALA A 432 0.46 25.20 12.09
CA ALA A 432 -0.90 25.07 11.60
C ALA A 432 -1.75 24.18 12.53
N ILE A 433 -1.21 23.06 13.02
CA ILE A 433 -1.89 22.22 14.00
C ILE A 433 -2.15 23.01 15.30
N MET A 434 -1.13 23.72 15.81
CA MET A 434 -1.24 24.51 17.04
C MET A 434 -2.32 25.59 16.94
N SER A 435 -2.46 26.25 15.79
CA SER A 435 -3.49 27.27 15.56
C SER A 435 -4.93 26.77 15.69
N LEU A 436 -5.14 25.45 15.52
CA LEU A 436 -6.44 24.78 15.65
C LEU A 436 -6.78 24.40 17.09
N LEU A 437 -5.79 24.36 17.98
CA LEU A 437 -5.99 24.03 19.38
C LEU A 437 -6.58 25.23 20.15
N PRO A 438 -7.25 24.99 21.29
CA PRO A 438 -7.79 26.08 22.12
C PRO A 438 -6.68 26.96 22.71
N SER A 439 -7.06 28.15 23.22
CA SER A 439 -6.11 29.10 23.79
C SER A 439 -5.27 28.50 24.91
N GLU A 440 -5.89 27.70 25.77
CA GLU A 440 -5.24 27.03 26.90
C GLU A 440 -4.10 26.08 26.48
N ALA A 441 -4.14 25.54 25.27
CA ALA A 441 -3.07 24.73 24.71
C ALA A 441 -1.85 25.56 24.25
N ARG A 442 -2.03 26.88 24.08
CA ARG A 442 -1.03 27.82 23.55
C ARG A 442 -0.39 28.66 24.64
N GLU A 443 -0.84 28.51 25.84
CA GLU A 443 -0.31 29.23 27.00
C GLU A 443 0.65 28.35 27.79
N HIS A 444 1.77 28.95 28.18
CA HIS A 444 2.74 28.25 29.03
C HIS A 444 2.19 28.20 30.46
N ARG A 445 2.06 27.02 31.01
CA ARG A 445 1.62 26.79 32.37
C ARG A 445 2.39 25.65 33.03
N GLU A 446 2.56 25.74 34.33
CA GLU A 446 3.06 24.61 35.12
C GLU A 446 1.93 23.60 35.37
N PRO A 447 2.12 22.34 34.94
CA PRO A 447 1.14 21.29 35.20
C PRO A 447 1.16 20.89 36.68
N THR A 448 0.02 20.44 37.17
CA THR A 448 -0.10 19.85 38.51
C THR A 448 0.55 18.45 38.55
N ASP A 449 0.88 17.96 39.74
CA ASP A 449 1.45 16.60 39.93
C ASP A 449 0.49 15.50 39.41
N GLU A 450 -0.81 15.73 39.49
CA GLU A 450 -1.81 14.77 38.97
C GLU A 450 -1.80 14.75 37.42
N GLU A 451 -1.75 15.91 36.79
CA GLU A 451 -1.63 16.03 35.32
C GLU A 451 -0.33 15.40 34.83
N LEU A 452 0.79 15.67 35.49
CA LEU A 452 2.08 15.04 35.17
C LEU A 452 1.99 13.50 35.24
N ARG A 453 1.41 12.96 36.31
CA ARG A 453 1.23 11.51 36.44
C ARG A 453 0.39 10.90 35.30
N ARG A 454 -0.61 11.63 34.80
CA ARG A 454 -1.43 11.18 33.67
C ARG A 454 -0.69 11.23 32.33
N ALA A 455 0.34 12.08 32.21
CA ALA A 455 1.15 12.23 31.02
C ALA A 455 2.24 11.17 30.84
N TYR A 456 2.50 10.31 31.84
CA TYR A 456 3.44 9.20 31.75
C TYR A 456 2.74 7.89 31.42
N PRO A 457 3.44 6.94 30.73
CA PRO A 457 2.94 5.58 30.60
C PRO A 457 2.79 4.90 31.97
N ALA A 458 1.87 3.95 32.09
CA ALA A 458 1.75 3.13 33.27
C ALA A 458 3.12 2.48 33.62
N ASN A 459 3.56 2.62 34.88
CA ASN A 459 4.84 2.09 35.37
C ASN A 459 6.09 2.68 34.69
N TYR A 460 6.04 3.94 34.25
CA TYR A 460 7.19 4.62 33.69
C TYR A 460 8.29 4.81 34.75
N VAL A 461 9.51 4.36 34.45
CA VAL A 461 10.70 4.42 35.34
C VAL A 461 11.82 5.30 34.75
N GLY A 462 11.58 5.93 33.57
CA GLY A 462 12.57 6.77 32.89
C GLY A 462 12.66 8.18 33.46
N ASP A 463 13.65 8.94 32.97
CA ASP A 463 13.81 10.35 33.32
C ASP A 463 12.60 11.17 32.83
N PRO A 464 11.89 11.86 33.75
CA PRO A 464 10.75 12.70 33.40
C PRO A 464 11.07 13.82 32.41
N ASP A 465 12.27 14.35 32.42
CA ASP A 465 12.68 15.49 31.61
C ASP A 465 13.36 15.09 30.29
N SER A 466 13.57 13.79 30.04
CA SER A 466 14.24 13.30 28.82
C SER A 466 13.56 13.69 27.51
N GLU A 467 12.26 13.93 27.51
CA GLU A 467 11.50 14.34 26.33
C GLU A 467 11.76 15.82 25.93
N VAL A 468 12.10 16.68 26.89
CA VAL A 468 12.41 18.10 26.62
C VAL A 468 13.66 18.24 25.76
N GLN A 469 14.58 17.27 25.85
CA GLN A 469 15.85 17.26 25.11
C GLN A 469 15.73 16.64 23.72
N ARG A 470 14.58 16.11 23.34
CA ARG A 470 14.36 15.52 22.01
C ARG A 470 14.53 16.57 20.91
N ARG A 471 15.55 16.42 20.09
CA ARG A 471 15.79 17.28 18.93
C ARG A 471 14.79 16.92 17.83
N PRO A 472 14.11 17.90 17.20
CA PRO A 472 13.35 17.69 15.97
C PRO A 472 14.25 17.08 14.88
N GLY A 473 13.74 16.08 14.15
CA GLY A 473 14.45 15.54 12.98
C GLY A 473 15.59 14.55 13.21
N THR A 474 15.83 14.13 14.42
CA THR A 474 16.79 13.05 14.71
C THR A 474 16.10 11.68 14.69
N ASP A 475 15.85 11.13 13.51
CA ASP A 475 15.52 9.72 13.29
C ASP A 475 16.00 9.27 11.93
#